data_5c99744fdfa458e1accd6bd3ba60f310
#
_entry.id   5c99744fdfa458e1accd6bd3ba60f310
#
_cell.length_a   1.000
_cell.length_b   1.000
_cell.length_c   1.000
_cell.angle_alpha   90.00
_cell.angle_beta   90.00
_cell.angle_gamma   90.00
#
_symmetry.space_group_name_H-M   'P 1'
#
loop_
_entity.id
_entity.type
_entity.pdbx_description
1 polymer ?
#
loop_
_entity_poly.entity_id
_entity_poly.type
_entity_poly.pdbx_seq_one_letter_code
_entity_poly.pdbx_strand_id
1 'polypeptide(L)'
;MNSITKITTSVLLLAATLSSCNLYKKFEMPTDQSVIASEYAKACAGETDTISFGTTPWREVFTEPALVNLIERALENNTNLKNAKSNIEIAQAQLQGAKLAYLPGLSLAPSIAGEKVGGSTMSWSYQVPLPVSWEIDIFGRLLNGKRKAQAALLQSEDYRQAVQSQLIGAVARCFYTISNLESQVNLLKETANNWKEYVAIMREFKNAGRVNESAVVHSNANYLGALAAIPEAEAQLHEANNTMSLLLNVLHQKWDV
;
A
#
# COMPACT_ATOMS: atom_id res chain seq x y z
N MET A 1 0.72 -62.12 35.82
CA MET A 1 0.31 -60.85 35.14
C MET A 1 0.23 -61.20 33.66
N ASN A 2 -0.98 -61.41 33.16
CA ASN A 2 -1.27 -62.08 31.89
C ASN A 2 -0.81 -61.27 30.68
N SER A 3 -0.35 -61.96 29.63
CA SER A 3 0.10 -61.36 28.36
C SER A 3 -0.95 -60.36 27.77
N ILE A 4 -2.20 -60.61 28.01
CA ILE A 4 -3.33 -59.74 27.60
C ILE A 4 -3.28 -58.39 28.31
N THR A 5 -2.97 -58.35 29.61
CA THR A 5 -2.85 -57.06 30.35
C THR A 5 -1.69 -56.21 29.87
N LYS A 6 -0.59 -56.83 29.43
CA LYS A 6 0.56 -56.07 28.86
C LYS A 6 0.23 -55.48 27.47
N ILE A 7 -0.53 -56.23 26.67
CA ILE A 7 -0.97 -55.77 25.34
C ILE A 7 -1.96 -54.62 25.50
N THR A 8 -2.93 -54.71 26.39
CA THR A 8 -3.94 -53.65 26.63
C THR A 8 -3.33 -52.39 27.19
N THR A 9 -2.34 -52.50 28.11
CA THR A 9 -1.63 -51.29 28.59
C THR A 9 -0.75 -50.67 27.54
N SER A 10 -0.09 -51.45 26.68
CA SER A 10 0.69 -50.90 25.57
C SER A 10 -0.20 -50.19 24.50
N VAL A 11 -1.35 -50.75 24.20
CA VAL A 11 -2.33 -50.14 23.26
C VAL A 11 -2.91 -48.86 23.88
N LEU A 12 -3.21 -48.85 25.19
CA LEU A 12 -3.70 -47.65 25.88
C LEU A 12 -2.65 -46.52 25.94
N LEU A 13 -1.37 -46.88 26.17
CA LEU A 13 -0.27 -45.90 26.12
C LEU A 13 -0.07 -45.34 24.71
N LEU A 14 -0.16 -46.18 23.67
CA LEU A 14 -0.07 -45.74 22.28
C LEU A 14 -1.24 -44.82 21.89
N ALA A 15 -2.45 -45.14 22.35
CA ALA A 15 -3.64 -44.29 22.13
C ALA A 15 -3.54 -42.93 22.85
N ALA A 16 -2.96 -42.91 24.05
CA ALA A 16 -2.75 -41.64 24.79
C ALA A 16 -1.68 -40.74 24.16
N THR A 17 -0.66 -41.32 23.48
CA THR A 17 0.34 -40.52 22.76
C THR A 17 -0.21 -39.95 21.44
N LEU A 18 -1.20 -40.56 20.83
CA LEU A 18 -1.85 -40.09 19.58
C LEU A 18 -2.82 -38.93 19.83
N SER A 19 -3.34 -38.75 21.05
CA SER A 19 -4.24 -37.63 21.37
C SER A 19 -3.52 -36.29 21.59
N SER A 20 -2.18 -36.28 21.63
CA SER A 20 -1.36 -35.06 21.79
C SER A 20 -1.20 -34.21 20.53
N CYS A 21 -1.79 -34.63 19.39
CA CYS A 21 -1.58 -33.94 18.10
C CYS A 21 -2.31 -32.61 17.92
N ASN A 22 -3.03 -32.12 18.93
CA ASN A 22 -3.72 -30.82 18.84
C ASN A 22 -3.12 -29.77 19.81
N LEU A 23 -1.80 -29.71 19.88
CA LEU A 23 -1.07 -28.86 20.81
C LEU A 23 -1.11 -27.36 20.41
N TYR A 24 -1.49 -27.05 19.20
CA TYR A 24 -1.60 -25.66 18.72
C TYR A 24 -3.04 -25.20 18.77
N LYS A 25 -3.36 -24.30 19.71
CA LYS A 25 -4.59 -23.54 19.65
C LYS A 25 -4.64 -22.80 18.31
N LYS A 26 -5.73 -23.00 17.58
CA LYS A 26 -6.03 -22.17 16.41
C LYS A 26 -6.01 -20.72 16.86
N PHE A 27 -5.22 -19.89 16.18
CA PHE A 27 -5.26 -18.45 16.42
C PHE A 27 -6.68 -17.96 16.12
N GLU A 28 -7.34 -17.48 17.13
CA GLU A 28 -8.62 -16.77 17.01
C GLU A 28 -8.30 -15.30 17.20
N MET A 29 -8.74 -14.47 16.26
CA MET A 29 -8.59 -13.04 16.37
C MET A 29 -9.24 -12.58 17.67
N PRO A 30 -8.56 -11.80 18.54
CA PRO A 30 -9.19 -11.28 19.73
C PRO A 30 -10.43 -10.47 19.34
N THR A 31 -11.60 -10.94 19.68
CA THR A 31 -12.87 -10.23 19.47
C THR A 31 -13.10 -9.13 20.54
N ASP A 32 -12.13 -8.95 21.41
CA ASP A 32 -12.23 -8.00 22.54
C ASP A 32 -12.03 -6.55 22.06
N GLN A 33 -12.94 -6.12 21.19
CA GLN A 33 -13.15 -4.69 20.88
C GLN A 33 -13.97 -3.99 21.98
N SER A 34 -14.23 -4.66 23.09
CA SER A 34 -15.21 -4.26 24.07
C SER A 34 -14.92 -2.89 24.71
N VAL A 35 -13.67 -2.53 24.95
CA VAL A 35 -13.32 -1.24 25.56
C VAL A 35 -13.43 -0.10 24.55
N ILE A 36 -12.85 -0.25 23.36
CA ILE A 36 -12.88 0.78 22.32
C ILE A 36 -14.30 0.92 21.75
N ALA A 37 -15.00 -0.19 21.49
CA ALA A 37 -16.37 -0.18 20.98
C ALA A 37 -17.35 0.41 21.99
N SER A 38 -17.17 0.19 23.29
CA SER A 38 -18.05 0.77 24.32
C SER A 38 -17.85 2.28 24.50
N GLU A 39 -16.63 2.79 24.36
CA GLU A 39 -16.36 4.23 24.41
C GLU A 39 -16.84 4.95 23.16
N TYR A 40 -16.63 4.38 21.97
CA TYR A 40 -17.21 4.90 20.72
C TYR A 40 -18.74 4.86 20.75
N ALA A 41 -19.34 3.77 21.20
CA ALA A 41 -20.81 3.69 21.34
C ALA A 41 -21.38 4.72 22.31
N LYS A 42 -20.65 5.07 23.39
CA LYS A 42 -21.06 6.15 24.31
C LYS A 42 -20.89 7.53 23.67
N ALA A 43 -19.84 7.75 22.89
CA ALA A 43 -19.59 9.01 22.20
C ALA A 43 -20.60 9.25 21.07
N CYS A 44 -21.07 8.19 20.41
CA CYS A 44 -22.04 8.23 19.31
C CYS A 44 -23.48 7.98 19.79
N ALA A 45 -23.73 7.88 21.09
CA ALA A 45 -25.08 7.66 21.67
C ALA A 45 -25.98 8.89 21.50
N GLY A 46 -26.44 9.11 20.30
CA GLY A 46 -27.30 10.25 19.90
C GLY A 46 -27.27 10.48 18.39
N GLU A 47 -26.37 9.88 17.69
CA GLU A 47 -26.31 9.94 16.21
C GLU A 47 -27.08 8.75 15.64
N THR A 48 -28.11 9.04 14.85
CA THR A 48 -28.95 8.05 14.15
C THR A 48 -28.29 7.51 12.89
N ASP A 49 -27.14 8.08 12.47
CA ASP A 49 -26.43 7.63 11.29
C ASP A 49 -25.38 6.59 11.66
N THR A 50 -25.74 5.31 11.48
CA THR A 50 -24.86 4.15 11.70
C THR A 50 -24.02 3.79 10.48
N ILE A 51 -24.10 4.56 9.39
CA ILE A 51 -23.31 4.31 8.19
C ILE A 51 -21.88 4.79 8.45
N SER A 52 -20.96 3.83 8.59
CA SER A 52 -19.55 4.18 8.70
C SER A 52 -19.07 4.81 7.37
N PHE A 53 -18.55 6.03 7.45
CA PHE A 53 -17.94 6.72 6.29
C PHE A 53 -16.90 5.85 5.56
N GLY A 54 -16.21 4.98 6.29
CA GLY A 54 -15.25 4.02 5.72
C GLY A 54 -15.85 2.94 4.83
N THR A 55 -17.17 2.70 4.90
CA THR A 55 -17.89 1.74 4.05
C THR A 55 -18.58 2.40 2.86
N THR A 56 -18.64 3.72 2.83
CA THR A 56 -19.26 4.48 1.74
C THR A 56 -18.42 4.37 0.46
N PRO A 57 -19.00 4.00 -0.68
CA PRO A 57 -18.28 3.97 -1.95
C PRO A 57 -17.69 5.33 -2.27
N TRP A 58 -16.42 5.38 -2.67
CA TRP A 58 -15.72 6.64 -2.94
C TRP A 58 -16.41 7.53 -3.99
N ARG A 59 -17.17 6.94 -4.94
CA ARG A 59 -17.96 7.67 -5.94
C ARG A 59 -19.14 8.43 -5.36
N GLU A 60 -19.61 8.06 -4.18
CA GLU A 60 -20.63 8.81 -3.45
C GLU A 60 -20.01 9.95 -2.65
N VAL A 61 -18.73 9.80 -2.25
CA VAL A 61 -17.98 10.82 -1.52
C VAL A 61 -17.46 11.91 -2.45
N PHE A 62 -16.91 11.52 -3.60
CA PHE A 62 -16.32 12.45 -4.57
C PHE A 62 -17.24 12.57 -5.78
N THR A 63 -17.91 13.71 -5.90
CA THR A 63 -18.90 13.96 -6.97
C THR A 63 -18.39 14.89 -8.08
N GLU A 64 -17.21 15.52 -7.85
CA GLU A 64 -16.59 16.41 -8.85
C GLU A 64 -16.13 15.62 -10.07
N PRO A 65 -16.65 15.87 -11.29
CA PRO A 65 -16.35 15.04 -12.46
C PRO A 65 -14.86 15.02 -12.83
N ALA A 66 -14.15 16.14 -12.66
CA ALA A 66 -12.73 16.24 -12.94
C ALA A 66 -11.93 15.33 -11.97
N LEU A 67 -12.25 15.39 -10.68
CA LEU A 67 -11.62 14.55 -9.66
C LEU A 67 -11.93 13.05 -9.89
N VAL A 68 -13.19 12.72 -10.20
CA VAL A 68 -13.59 11.32 -10.49
C VAL A 68 -12.76 10.75 -11.64
N ASN A 69 -12.61 11.49 -12.74
CA ASN A 69 -11.79 11.07 -13.87
C ASN A 69 -10.33 10.83 -13.49
N LEU A 70 -9.74 11.72 -12.68
CA LEU A 70 -8.36 11.58 -12.22
C LEU A 70 -8.20 10.35 -11.31
N ILE A 71 -9.14 10.08 -10.41
CA ILE A 71 -9.15 8.89 -9.57
C ILE A 71 -9.21 7.63 -10.44
N GLU A 72 -10.10 7.57 -11.42
CA GLU A 72 -10.22 6.40 -12.32
C GLU A 72 -8.93 6.15 -13.09
N ARG A 73 -8.33 7.20 -13.67
CA ARG A 73 -7.03 7.11 -14.35
C ARG A 73 -5.91 6.64 -13.42
N ALA A 74 -5.89 7.11 -12.17
CA ALA A 74 -4.93 6.65 -11.18
C ALA A 74 -5.12 5.16 -10.85
N LEU A 75 -6.36 4.70 -10.65
CA LEU A 75 -6.68 3.29 -10.37
C LEU A 75 -6.28 2.35 -11.51
N GLU A 76 -6.29 2.83 -12.75
CA GLU A 76 -5.86 2.05 -13.91
C GLU A 76 -4.34 2.02 -14.07
N ASN A 77 -3.67 3.15 -13.84
CA ASN A 77 -2.29 3.33 -14.26
C ASN A 77 -1.26 3.25 -13.13
N ASN A 78 -1.66 3.49 -11.87
CA ASN A 78 -0.74 3.58 -10.76
C ASN A 78 0.09 2.30 -10.56
N THR A 79 1.41 2.45 -10.50
CA THR A 79 2.37 1.34 -10.37
C THR A 79 2.24 0.60 -9.05
N ASN A 80 2.00 1.32 -7.94
CA ASN A 80 1.87 0.68 -6.62
C ASN A 80 0.64 -0.22 -6.56
N LEU A 81 -0.47 0.19 -7.18
CA LEU A 81 -1.67 -0.64 -7.26
C LEU A 81 -1.47 -1.85 -8.18
N LYS A 82 -0.73 -1.70 -9.29
CA LYS A 82 -0.33 -2.83 -10.14
C LYS A 82 0.55 -3.82 -9.39
N ASN A 83 1.54 -3.34 -8.63
CA ASN A 83 2.38 -4.18 -7.79
C ASN A 83 1.57 -4.91 -6.70
N ALA A 84 0.59 -4.24 -6.07
CA ALA A 84 -0.29 -4.90 -5.11
C ALA A 84 -1.12 -6.02 -5.75
N LYS A 85 -1.59 -5.86 -7.00
CA LYS A 85 -2.25 -6.92 -7.76
C LYS A 85 -1.32 -8.10 -8.05
N SER A 86 -0.09 -7.84 -8.49
CA SER A 86 0.92 -8.89 -8.72
C SER A 86 1.28 -9.65 -7.44
N ASN A 87 1.29 -9.00 -6.28
CA ASN A 87 1.51 -9.67 -4.99
C ASN A 87 0.39 -10.68 -4.68
N ILE A 88 -0.85 -10.42 -5.07
CA ILE A 88 -1.95 -11.40 -4.95
C ILE A 88 -1.67 -12.63 -5.83
N GLU A 89 -1.23 -12.43 -7.07
CA GLU A 89 -0.89 -13.53 -7.99
C GLU A 89 0.25 -14.40 -7.42
N ILE A 90 1.28 -13.76 -6.84
CA ILE A 90 2.36 -14.45 -6.15
C ILE A 90 1.84 -15.27 -4.96
N ALA A 91 0.99 -14.67 -4.12
CA ALA A 91 0.41 -15.36 -2.98
C ALA A 91 -0.50 -16.53 -3.39
N GLN A 92 -1.25 -16.39 -4.50
CA GLN A 92 -2.05 -17.47 -5.10
C GLN A 92 -1.16 -18.63 -5.57
N ALA A 93 -0.04 -18.32 -6.26
CA ALA A 93 0.90 -19.33 -6.71
C ALA A 93 1.57 -20.05 -5.51
N GLN A 94 1.91 -19.33 -4.44
CA GLN A 94 2.44 -19.91 -3.21
C GLN A 94 1.41 -20.82 -2.52
N LEU A 95 0.14 -20.43 -2.46
CA LEU A 95 -0.93 -21.28 -1.95
C LEU A 95 -1.11 -22.53 -2.80
N GLN A 96 -1.04 -22.42 -4.12
CA GLN A 96 -1.08 -23.56 -5.02
C GLN A 96 0.11 -24.49 -4.79
N GLY A 97 1.33 -23.95 -4.64
CA GLY A 97 2.51 -24.73 -4.27
C GLY A 97 2.33 -25.47 -2.95
N ALA A 98 1.79 -24.80 -1.92
CA ALA A 98 1.49 -25.44 -0.63
C ALA A 98 0.41 -26.54 -0.72
N LYS A 99 -0.54 -26.43 -1.65
CA LYS A 99 -1.51 -27.50 -1.94
C LYS A 99 -0.86 -28.68 -2.66
N LEU A 100 0.04 -28.40 -3.62
CA LEU A 100 0.75 -29.43 -4.37
C LEU A 100 1.79 -30.19 -3.53
N ALA A 101 2.26 -29.60 -2.42
CA ALA A 101 3.19 -30.25 -1.50
C ALA A 101 2.64 -31.53 -0.83
N TYR A 102 1.34 -31.79 -0.92
CA TYR A 102 0.73 -33.07 -0.50
C TYR A 102 0.90 -34.19 -1.55
N LEU A 103 1.28 -33.88 -2.75
CA LEU A 103 1.51 -34.88 -3.81
C LEU A 103 2.93 -35.41 -3.75
N PRO A 104 3.18 -36.64 -4.20
CA PRO A 104 4.53 -37.16 -4.37
C PRO A 104 5.34 -36.28 -5.32
N GLY A 105 6.55 -35.91 -4.87
CA GLY A 105 7.53 -35.24 -5.73
C GLY A 105 8.24 -36.25 -6.63
N LEU A 106 8.28 -35.96 -7.91
CA LEU A 106 9.02 -36.72 -8.91
C LEU A 106 10.12 -35.82 -9.46
N SER A 107 11.38 -36.27 -9.41
CA SER A 107 12.48 -35.56 -10.00
C SER A 107 13.26 -36.44 -10.98
N LEU A 108 13.77 -35.85 -12.02
CA LEU A 108 14.64 -36.51 -13.00
C LEU A 108 16.02 -35.85 -12.90
N ALA A 109 17.04 -36.61 -12.51
CA ALA A 109 18.39 -36.10 -12.28
C ALA A 109 19.42 -36.90 -13.11
N PRO A 110 19.46 -36.72 -14.44
CA PRO A 110 20.48 -37.40 -15.26
C PRO A 110 21.87 -36.94 -14.84
N SER A 111 22.78 -37.90 -14.71
CA SER A 111 24.19 -37.62 -14.42
C SER A 111 25.09 -38.45 -15.32
N ILE A 112 26.18 -37.84 -15.72
CA ILE A 112 27.27 -38.49 -16.46
C ILE A 112 28.52 -38.32 -15.63
N ALA A 113 29.18 -39.41 -15.30
CA ALA A 113 30.46 -39.41 -14.63
C ALA A 113 31.53 -40.12 -15.46
N GLY A 114 32.67 -39.51 -15.59
CA GLY A 114 33.84 -40.12 -16.22
C GLY A 114 34.93 -40.35 -15.19
N GLU A 115 35.44 -41.57 -15.08
CA GLU A 115 36.50 -41.93 -14.14
C GLU A 115 37.70 -42.52 -14.89
N LYS A 116 38.92 -42.08 -14.54
CA LYS A 116 40.15 -42.59 -15.06
C LYS A 116 41.02 -43.08 -13.91
N VAL A 117 41.21 -44.36 -13.80
CA VAL A 117 42.04 -45.00 -12.77
C VAL A 117 43.36 -45.45 -13.41
N GLY A 118 44.51 -44.91 -12.94
CA GLY A 118 45.84 -45.43 -13.10
C GLY A 118 46.27 -45.81 -14.51
N GLY A 119 46.25 -44.92 -15.50
CA GLY A 119 46.74 -45.21 -16.88
C GLY A 119 45.81 -46.01 -17.77
N SER A 120 44.60 -46.39 -17.30
CA SER A 120 43.58 -47.05 -18.10
C SER A 120 42.77 -46.05 -18.98
N THR A 121 42.01 -46.57 -19.94
CA THR A 121 41.04 -45.79 -20.72
C THR A 121 39.96 -45.20 -19.81
N MET A 122 39.52 -43.99 -20.12
CA MET A 122 38.44 -43.30 -19.39
C MET A 122 37.13 -44.12 -19.46
N SER A 123 36.60 -44.47 -18.30
CA SER A 123 35.32 -45.17 -18.18
C SER A 123 34.20 -44.12 -17.96
N TRP A 124 33.15 -44.20 -18.73
CA TRP A 124 31.97 -43.33 -18.62
C TRP A 124 30.80 -44.10 -18.02
N SER A 125 30.18 -43.54 -16.99
CA SER A 125 28.93 -44.04 -16.44
C SER A 125 27.82 -43.05 -16.68
N TYR A 126 26.66 -43.56 -17.08
CA TYR A 126 25.44 -42.79 -17.30
C TYR A 126 24.39 -43.29 -16.33
N GLN A 127 23.80 -42.35 -15.57
CA GLN A 127 22.74 -42.67 -14.64
C GLN A 127 21.56 -41.75 -14.92
N VAL A 128 20.34 -42.32 -14.92
CA VAL A 128 19.07 -41.57 -15.09
C VAL A 128 18.17 -41.98 -13.94
N PRO A 129 18.51 -41.54 -12.70
CA PRO A 129 17.64 -41.84 -11.56
C PRO A 129 16.33 -41.08 -11.64
N LEU A 130 15.24 -41.73 -11.23
CA LEU A 130 13.90 -41.16 -11.11
C LEU A 130 13.46 -41.25 -9.64
N PRO A 131 14.04 -40.45 -8.72
CA PRO A 131 13.64 -40.50 -7.33
C PRO A 131 12.22 -39.97 -7.15
N VAL A 132 11.43 -40.76 -6.39
CA VAL A 132 10.10 -40.38 -5.91
C VAL A 132 10.21 -40.08 -4.42
N SER A 133 9.79 -38.90 -4.01
CA SER A 133 9.73 -38.49 -2.61
C SER A 133 8.29 -38.14 -2.21
N TRP A 134 7.84 -38.65 -1.08
CA TRP A 134 6.54 -38.32 -0.54
C TRP A 134 6.61 -38.13 0.96
N GLU A 135 6.05 -37.02 1.46
CA GLU A 135 5.98 -36.73 2.87
C GLU A 135 4.56 -36.93 3.38
N ILE A 136 4.41 -37.84 4.35
CA ILE A 136 3.15 -38.03 5.06
C ILE A 136 3.08 -37.00 6.20
N ASP A 137 2.04 -36.18 6.23
CA ASP A 137 1.89 -35.05 7.17
C ASP A 137 1.34 -35.51 8.55
N ILE A 138 2.13 -36.29 9.28
CA ILE A 138 1.74 -36.83 10.59
C ILE A 138 1.61 -35.70 11.64
N PHE A 139 2.47 -34.69 11.58
CA PHE A 139 2.54 -33.60 12.55
C PHE A 139 1.90 -32.28 12.07
N GLY A 140 1.23 -32.28 10.93
CA GLY A 140 0.52 -31.11 10.41
C GLY A 140 1.42 -30.02 9.86
N ARG A 141 2.66 -30.32 9.47
CA ARG A 141 3.59 -29.36 8.86
C ARG A 141 3.03 -28.80 7.56
N LEU A 142 2.60 -29.66 6.67
CA LEU A 142 1.99 -29.28 5.37
C LEU A 142 0.65 -28.59 5.57
N LEU A 143 -0.17 -29.07 6.51
CA LEU A 143 -1.45 -28.43 6.85
C LEU A 143 -1.25 -26.99 7.33
N ASN A 144 -0.32 -26.76 8.24
CA ASN A 144 -0.03 -25.42 8.75
C ASN A 144 0.66 -24.56 7.71
N GLY A 145 1.48 -25.13 6.82
CA GLY A 145 2.04 -24.46 5.64
C GLY A 145 0.96 -23.92 4.69
N LYS A 146 -0.03 -24.78 4.37
CA LYS A 146 -1.19 -24.39 3.56
C LYS A 146 -2.03 -23.30 4.24
N ARG A 147 -2.30 -23.42 5.55
CA ARG A 147 -3.03 -22.40 6.31
C ARG A 147 -2.30 -21.07 6.33
N LYS A 148 -0.97 -21.09 6.51
CA LYS A 148 -0.12 -19.90 6.41
C LYS A 148 -0.22 -19.25 5.03
N ALA A 149 -0.11 -20.02 3.95
CA ALA A 149 -0.21 -19.50 2.60
C ALA A 149 -1.62 -18.93 2.30
N GLN A 150 -2.66 -19.53 2.84
CA GLN A 150 -4.03 -19.02 2.74
C GLN A 150 -4.20 -17.69 3.48
N ALA A 151 -3.65 -17.55 4.68
CA ALA A 151 -3.66 -16.30 5.43
C ALA A 151 -2.84 -15.21 4.73
N ALA A 152 -1.70 -15.56 4.10
CA ALA A 152 -0.89 -14.63 3.31
C ALA A 152 -1.62 -14.13 2.05
N LEU A 153 -2.45 -14.98 1.43
CA LEU A 153 -3.30 -14.56 0.31
C LEU A 153 -4.35 -13.53 0.77
N LEU A 154 -5.08 -13.80 1.85
CA LEU A 154 -6.04 -12.85 2.43
C LEU A 154 -5.35 -11.51 2.79
N GLN A 155 -4.18 -11.57 3.42
CA GLN A 155 -3.38 -10.38 3.73
C GLN A 155 -3.05 -9.57 2.46
N SER A 156 -2.72 -10.23 1.35
CA SER A 156 -2.42 -9.55 0.08
C SER A 156 -3.65 -8.89 -0.54
N GLU A 157 -4.82 -9.49 -0.39
CA GLU A 157 -6.11 -8.93 -0.84
C GLU A 157 -6.47 -7.68 -0.03
N ASP A 158 -6.37 -7.74 1.30
CA ASP A 158 -6.59 -6.60 2.20
C ASP A 158 -5.59 -5.47 1.94
N TYR A 159 -4.31 -5.82 1.72
CA TYR A 159 -3.27 -4.85 1.37
C TYR A 159 -3.58 -4.12 0.07
N ARG A 160 -4.03 -4.82 -0.98
CA ARG A 160 -4.47 -4.19 -2.22
C ARG A 160 -5.60 -3.19 -1.97
N GLN A 161 -6.58 -3.54 -1.14
CA GLN A 161 -7.67 -2.63 -0.80
C GLN A 161 -7.17 -1.39 -0.04
N ALA A 162 -6.23 -1.56 0.89
CA ALA A 162 -5.60 -0.45 1.60
C ALA A 162 -4.84 0.48 0.65
N VAL A 163 -4.04 -0.07 -0.28
CA VAL A 163 -3.32 0.69 -1.32
C VAL A 163 -4.30 1.46 -2.21
N GLN A 164 -5.40 0.84 -2.60
CA GLN A 164 -6.45 1.49 -3.40
C GLN A 164 -7.06 2.69 -2.66
N SER A 165 -7.43 2.53 -1.40
CA SER A 165 -8.01 3.61 -0.59
C SER A 165 -7.02 4.75 -0.36
N GLN A 166 -5.75 4.42 -0.10
CA GLN A 166 -4.68 5.41 0.03
C GLN A 166 -4.45 6.19 -1.25
N LEU A 167 -4.49 5.53 -2.41
CA LEU A 167 -4.34 6.16 -3.72
C LEU A 167 -5.47 7.14 -3.99
N ILE A 168 -6.72 6.75 -3.76
CA ILE A 168 -7.90 7.62 -3.91
C ILE A 168 -7.75 8.87 -3.04
N GLY A 169 -7.41 8.70 -1.76
CA GLY A 169 -7.19 9.81 -0.84
C GLY A 169 -6.00 10.70 -1.22
N ALA A 170 -4.95 10.12 -1.79
CA ALA A 170 -3.79 10.89 -2.27
C ALA A 170 -4.13 11.74 -3.49
N VAL A 171 -4.86 11.17 -4.46
CA VAL A 171 -5.32 11.92 -5.66
C VAL A 171 -6.27 13.05 -5.26
N ALA A 172 -7.23 12.78 -4.38
CA ALA A 172 -8.16 13.81 -3.91
C ALA A 172 -7.44 14.96 -3.19
N ARG A 173 -6.53 14.65 -2.26
CA ARG A 173 -5.72 15.69 -1.59
C ARG A 173 -4.90 16.49 -2.59
N CYS A 174 -4.25 15.84 -3.54
CA CYS A 174 -3.44 16.51 -4.55
C CYS A 174 -4.28 17.44 -5.42
N PHE A 175 -5.47 17.02 -5.84
CA PHE A 175 -6.44 17.82 -6.59
C PHE A 175 -6.78 19.13 -5.86
N TYR A 176 -7.25 19.04 -4.60
CA TYR A 176 -7.59 20.23 -3.84
C TYR A 176 -6.36 21.08 -3.48
N THR A 177 -5.18 20.48 -3.35
CA THR A 177 -3.92 21.23 -3.16
C THR A 177 -3.58 22.06 -4.38
N ILE A 178 -3.69 21.50 -5.59
CA ILE A 178 -3.47 22.23 -6.85
C ILE A 178 -4.45 23.39 -6.98
N SER A 179 -5.76 23.14 -6.80
CA SER A 179 -6.79 24.17 -6.87
C SER A 179 -6.55 25.33 -5.89
N ASN A 180 -6.17 24.99 -4.65
CA ASN A 180 -5.84 26.00 -3.65
C ASN A 180 -4.58 26.80 -4.01
N LEU A 181 -3.52 26.15 -4.47
CA LEU A 181 -2.28 26.79 -4.87
C LEU A 181 -2.47 27.68 -6.12
N GLU A 182 -3.29 27.28 -7.09
CA GLU A 182 -3.66 28.13 -8.23
C GLU A 182 -4.37 29.41 -7.76
N SER A 183 -5.34 29.25 -6.87
CA SER A 183 -6.04 30.39 -6.26
C SER A 183 -5.08 31.32 -5.50
N GLN A 184 -4.13 30.73 -4.75
CA GLN A 184 -3.12 31.49 -4.02
C GLN A 184 -2.17 32.25 -4.94
N VAL A 185 -1.69 31.63 -6.02
CA VAL A 185 -0.83 32.29 -7.02
C VAL A 185 -1.56 33.47 -7.66
N ASN A 186 -2.83 33.30 -8.03
CA ASN A 186 -3.63 34.36 -8.62
C ASN A 186 -3.84 35.51 -7.62
N LEU A 187 -4.14 35.22 -6.37
CA LEU A 187 -4.28 36.24 -5.32
C LEU A 187 -2.99 37.01 -5.07
N LEU A 188 -1.84 36.31 -5.05
CA LEU A 188 -0.52 36.95 -4.89
C LEU A 188 -0.19 37.89 -6.07
N LYS A 189 -0.52 37.48 -7.32
CA LYS A 189 -0.33 38.31 -8.51
C LYS A 189 -1.21 39.57 -8.45
N GLU A 190 -2.48 39.42 -8.07
CA GLU A 190 -3.38 40.54 -7.86
C GLU A 190 -2.89 41.48 -6.75
N THR A 191 -2.48 40.92 -5.63
CA THR A 191 -1.93 41.66 -4.50
C THR A 191 -0.67 42.48 -4.91
N ALA A 192 0.24 41.85 -5.65
CA ALA A 192 1.43 42.53 -6.16
C ALA A 192 1.06 43.69 -7.12
N ASN A 193 0.05 43.46 -7.99
CA ASN A 193 -0.42 44.54 -8.88
C ASN A 193 -1.06 45.70 -8.10
N ASN A 194 -1.88 45.42 -7.10
CA ASN A 194 -2.49 46.44 -6.25
C ASN A 194 -1.39 47.28 -5.49
N TRP A 195 -0.37 46.60 -4.97
CA TRP A 195 0.78 47.29 -4.35
C TRP A 195 1.55 48.15 -5.35
N LYS A 196 1.74 47.68 -6.59
CA LYS A 196 2.37 48.45 -7.66
C LYS A 196 1.63 49.76 -7.94
N GLU A 197 0.31 49.70 -8.04
CA GLU A 197 -0.53 50.90 -8.22
C GLU A 197 -0.46 51.83 -7.01
N TYR A 198 -0.47 51.27 -5.79
CA TYR A 198 -0.35 52.03 -4.56
C TYR A 198 0.98 52.77 -4.49
N VAL A 199 2.10 52.16 -4.88
CA VAL A 199 3.41 52.82 -4.98
C VAL A 199 3.37 54.01 -5.93
N ALA A 200 2.68 53.89 -7.08
CA ALA A 200 2.54 55.01 -8.01
C ALA A 200 1.76 56.17 -7.38
N ILE A 201 0.66 55.89 -6.69
CA ILE A 201 -0.12 56.92 -5.96
C ILE A 201 0.71 57.59 -4.88
N MET A 202 1.49 56.81 -4.10
CA MET A 202 2.37 57.39 -3.05
C MET A 202 3.45 58.31 -3.62
N ARG A 203 3.99 58.01 -4.81
CA ARG A 203 4.93 58.89 -5.51
C ARG A 203 4.28 60.23 -5.89
N GLU A 204 3.05 60.21 -6.40
CA GLU A 204 2.30 61.43 -6.74
C GLU A 204 2.02 62.25 -5.46
N PHE A 205 1.59 61.60 -4.37
CA PHE A 205 1.38 62.31 -3.09
C PHE A 205 2.66 62.92 -2.53
N LYS A 206 3.81 62.25 -2.71
CA LYS A 206 5.11 62.83 -2.36
C LYS A 206 5.42 64.06 -3.20
N ASN A 207 5.23 63.99 -4.52
CA ASN A 207 5.43 65.10 -5.45
C ASN A 207 4.53 66.30 -5.08
N ALA A 208 3.32 66.05 -4.61
CA ALA A 208 2.41 67.07 -4.10
C ALA A 208 2.71 67.53 -2.64
N GLY A 209 3.79 67.05 -2.01
CA GLY A 209 4.18 67.41 -0.65
C GLY A 209 3.27 66.87 0.47
N ARG A 210 2.41 65.86 0.15
CA ARG A 210 1.42 65.29 1.10
C ARG A 210 1.99 64.15 1.93
N VAL A 211 3.02 63.47 1.47
CA VAL A 211 3.69 62.37 2.18
C VAL A 211 5.20 62.52 2.05
N ASN A 212 5.94 61.89 2.96
CA ASN A 212 7.41 61.88 2.94
C ASN A 212 7.94 60.68 2.11
N GLU A 213 9.27 60.71 1.84
CA GLU A 213 9.97 59.61 1.13
C GLU A 213 9.82 58.24 1.81
N SER A 214 9.80 58.23 3.15
CA SER A 214 9.65 56.99 3.92
C SER A 214 8.36 56.25 3.57
N ALA A 215 7.26 56.95 3.32
CA ALA A 215 5.98 56.34 2.90
C ALA A 215 6.10 55.64 1.53
N VAL A 216 6.83 56.25 0.59
CA VAL A 216 7.07 55.65 -0.73
C VAL A 216 7.97 54.42 -0.62
N VAL A 217 9.08 54.54 0.16
CA VAL A 217 9.99 53.41 0.38
C VAL A 217 9.27 52.24 1.06
N HIS A 218 8.46 52.52 2.06
CA HIS A 218 7.70 51.49 2.77
C HIS A 218 6.68 50.75 1.86
N SER A 219 5.95 51.54 1.05
CA SER A 219 5.01 50.95 0.07
C SER A 219 5.73 50.14 -1.00
N ASN A 220 6.91 50.59 -1.45
CA ASN A 220 7.71 49.81 -2.40
C ASN A 220 8.30 48.54 -1.78
N ALA A 221 8.66 48.55 -0.50
CA ALA A 221 9.09 47.34 0.21
C ALA A 221 7.93 46.29 0.26
N ASN A 222 6.70 46.73 0.54
CA ASN A 222 5.53 45.85 0.53
C ASN A 222 5.25 45.28 -0.87
N TYR A 223 5.39 46.10 -1.93
CA TYR A 223 5.29 45.61 -3.31
C TYR A 223 6.32 44.52 -3.61
N LEU A 224 7.59 44.78 -3.28
CA LEU A 224 8.65 43.80 -3.53
C LEU A 224 8.47 42.52 -2.69
N GLY A 225 7.96 42.64 -1.46
CA GLY A 225 7.61 41.48 -0.63
C GLY A 225 6.51 40.62 -1.25
N ALA A 226 5.44 41.28 -1.76
CA ALA A 226 4.36 40.57 -2.45
C ALA A 226 4.87 39.90 -3.75
N LEU A 227 5.73 40.59 -4.50
CA LEU A 227 6.31 40.04 -5.73
C LEU A 227 7.22 38.82 -5.45
N ALA A 228 7.99 38.86 -4.37
CA ALA A 228 8.90 37.79 -3.99
C ALA A 228 8.17 36.50 -3.52
N ALA A 229 6.92 36.61 -3.06
CA ALA A 229 6.13 35.48 -2.64
C ALA A 229 5.57 34.65 -3.84
N ILE A 230 5.46 35.23 -5.03
CA ILE A 230 4.89 34.58 -6.21
C ILE A 230 5.72 33.36 -6.65
N PRO A 231 7.05 33.44 -6.85
CA PRO A 231 7.85 32.29 -7.29
C PRO A 231 7.81 31.12 -6.33
N GLU A 232 7.70 31.37 -5.03
CA GLU A 232 7.57 30.33 -4.02
C GLU A 232 6.24 29.54 -4.19
N ALA A 233 5.12 30.26 -4.32
CA ALA A 233 3.83 29.64 -4.55
C ALA A 233 3.77 28.91 -5.91
N GLU A 234 4.40 29.46 -6.96
CA GLU A 234 4.51 28.81 -8.27
C GLU A 234 5.36 27.53 -8.21
N ALA A 235 6.44 27.50 -7.41
CA ALA A 235 7.25 26.32 -7.18
C ALA A 235 6.45 25.22 -6.47
N GLN A 236 5.67 25.57 -5.44
CA GLN A 236 4.79 24.63 -4.74
C GLN A 236 3.70 24.07 -5.67
N LEU A 237 3.13 24.90 -6.54
CA LEU A 237 2.16 24.49 -7.55
C LEU A 237 2.81 23.51 -8.55
N HIS A 238 4.03 23.78 -8.98
CA HIS A 238 4.77 22.89 -9.86
C HIS A 238 5.04 21.51 -9.20
N GLU A 239 5.40 21.50 -7.93
CA GLU A 239 5.61 20.26 -7.15
C GLU A 239 4.29 19.47 -7.02
N ALA A 240 3.18 20.15 -6.75
CA ALA A 240 1.86 19.50 -6.68
C ALA A 240 1.46 18.89 -8.04
N ASN A 241 1.71 19.57 -9.16
CA ASN A 241 1.49 19.03 -10.51
C ASN A 241 2.39 17.80 -10.79
N ASN A 242 3.65 17.81 -10.34
CA ASN A 242 4.54 16.65 -10.42
C ASN A 242 4.00 15.47 -9.61
N THR A 243 3.52 15.73 -8.41
CA THR A 243 2.94 14.71 -7.53
C THR A 243 1.72 14.07 -8.17
N MET A 244 0.82 14.85 -8.77
CA MET A 244 -0.33 14.33 -9.49
C MET A 244 0.11 13.45 -10.67
N SER A 245 1.10 13.90 -11.43
CA SER A 245 1.65 13.14 -12.56
C SER A 245 2.25 11.79 -12.13
N LEU A 246 2.92 11.75 -10.98
CA LEU A 246 3.42 10.50 -10.39
C LEU A 246 2.28 9.57 -9.94
N LEU A 247 1.24 10.10 -9.31
CA LEU A 247 0.08 9.30 -8.88
C LEU A 247 -0.64 8.65 -10.06
N LEU A 248 -0.73 9.38 -11.19
CA LEU A 248 -1.34 8.89 -12.43
C LEU A 248 -0.38 8.07 -13.31
N ASN A 249 0.90 8.00 -12.95
CA ASN A 249 1.96 7.36 -13.74
C ASN A 249 2.03 7.90 -15.18
N VAL A 250 2.04 9.21 -15.31
CA VAL A 250 2.18 9.93 -16.60
C VAL A 250 3.34 10.92 -16.53
N LEU A 251 3.78 11.38 -17.70
CA LEU A 251 4.78 12.44 -17.76
C LEU A 251 4.25 13.73 -17.13
N HIS A 252 5.18 14.55 -16.60
CA HIS A 252 4.84 15.84 -16.02
C HIS A 252 4.02 16.68 -16.98
N GLN A 253 2.92 17.23 -16.46
CA GLN A 253 2.09 18.22 -17.14
C GLN A 253 1.40 19.13 -16.12
N LYS A 254 0.88 20.27 -16.58
CA LYS A 254 -0.01 21.09 -15.78
C LYS A 254 -1.39 20.43 -15.76
N TRP A 255 -1.99 20.37 -14.58
CA TRP A 255 -3.34 19.83 -14.40
C TRP A 255 -4.32 20.96 -14.21
N ASP A 256 -5.36 21.01 -15.04
CA ASP A 256 -6.52 21.89 -14.86
C ASP A 256 -7.48 21.22 -13.88
N VAL A 257 -7.68 21.79 -12.70
CA VAL A 257 -8.46 21.26 -11.59
C VAL A 257 -9.48 22.27 -11.06
#